data_88bbed3b7aa5e8a34bc6ea2d3b0df2be
#
_entry.id   88bbed3b7aa5e8a34bc6ea2d3b0df2be
#
_cell.length_a   1.000
_cell.length_b   1.000
_cell.length_c   1.000
_cell.angle_alpha   90.00
_cell.angle_beta   90.00
_cell.angle_gamma   90.00
#
_symmetry.space_group_name_H-M   'P 1'
#
loop_
_entity.id
_entity.type
_entity.pdbx_description
1 polymer ?
#
loop_
_entity_poly.entity_id
_entity_poly.type
_entity_poly.pdbx_seq_one_letter_code
_entity_poly.pdbx_strand_id
1 'polypeptide(L)'
;MIKLTDVLNEIEKDKCPLATQDIKLNLKNRQKAINEYGYGPLNPNEPNKKFWKEKTDMWKLDSPEEAKKSLCGNCAAFDVTKKTLNCIAQGIDDKQDNEDPYEVIKAGQLGYCRFLKFKCAAKRTCDAWVTGGPIKS
;
A
#
# COMPACT_ATOMS: atom_id res chain seq x y z
N MET A 1 8.71 22.67 30.13
CA MET A 1 9.22 21.41 29.55
C MET A 1 8.16 20.72 28.73
N ILE A 2 8.53 20.34 27.56
CA ILE A 2 7.68 19.43 26.84
C ILE A 2 7.64 18.14 27.64
N LYS A 3 6.47 17.73 28.00
CA LYS A 3 6.33 16.49 28.74
C LYS A 3 6.69 15.32 27.86
N LEU A 4 7.21 14.28 28.45
CA LEU A 4 7.56 13.09 27.73
C LEU A 4 6.35 12.55 26.95
N THR A 5 5.17 12.60 27.57
CA THR A 5 3.94 12.16 26.88
C THR A 5 3.63 13.02 25.66
N ASP A 6 3.86 14.32 25.75
CA ASP A 6 3.64 15.22 24.61
C ASP A 6 4.65 14.93 23.50
N VAL A 7 5.90 14.70 23.87
CA VAL A 7 6.94 14.34 22.91
C VAL A 7 6.61 13.01 22.26
N LEU A 8 6.19 12.02 23.05
CA LEU A 8 5.82 10.72 22.51
C LEU A 8 4.63 10.82 21.59
N ASN A 9 3.63 11.63 21.96
CA ASN A 9 2.46 11.82 21.11
C ASN A 9 2.83 12.50 19.79
N GLU A 10 3.70 13.48 19.83
CA GLU A 10 4.19 14.13 18.63
C GLU A 10 4.99 13.17 17.76
N ILE A 11 5.86 12.39 18.40
CA ILE A 11 6.63 11.38 17.70
C ILE A 11 5.69 10.35 17.09
N GLU A 12 4.67 9.92 17.82
CA GLU A 12 3.68 8.99 17.32
C GLU A 12 2.91 9.55 16.14
N LYS A 13 2.49 10.83 16.25
CA LYS A 13 1.75 11.50 15.18
C LYS A 13 2.62 11.71 13.96
N ASP A 14 3.86 12.14 14.18
CA ASP A 14 4.78 12.47 13.11
C ASP A 14 5.64 11.30 12.71
N LYS A 15 5.60 10.26 13.52
CA LYS A 15 6.37 9.08 13.29
C LYS A 15 5.88 8.35 12.07
N CYS A 16 6.80 8.08 11.18
CA CYS A 16 6.48 7.32 9.99
C CYS A 16 6.23 5.86 10.34
N PRO A 17 5.26 5.22 9.66
CA PRO A 17 5.15 3.77 9.79
C PRO A 17 6.49 3.12 9.52
N LEU A 18 6.86 2.15 10.34
CA LEU A 18 8.21 1.60 10.32
C LEU A 18 8.61 1.07 8.94
N ALA A 19 7.69 0.42 8.25
CA ALA A 19 7.98 -0.13 6.93
C ALA A 19 8.25 0.94 5.86
N THR A 20 7.85 2.21 6.08
CA THR A 20 8.19 3.27 5.14
C THR A 20 9.65 3.68 5.27
N GLN A 21 10.27 3.39 6.40
CA GLN A 21 11.66 3.78 6.70
C GLN A 21 12.61 2.58 6.66
N ASP A 22 12.13 1.38 6.87
CA ASP A 22 12.92 0.16 6.91
C ASP A 22 12.59 -0.70 5.68
N ILE A 23 13.48 -0.67 4.71
CA ILE A 23 13.26 -1.38 3.45
C ILE A 23 13.14 -2.88 3.64
N LYS A 24 13.90 -3.44 4.58
CA LYS A 24 13.83 -4.88 4.85
C LYS A 24 12.49 -5.28 5.42
N LEU A 25 11.97 -4.47 6.34
CA LEU A 25 10.65 -4.72 6.90
C LEU A 25 9.57 -4.58 5.85
N ASN A 26 9.66 -3.56 5.00
CA ASN A 26 8.70 -3.38 3.91
C ASN A 26 8.68 -4.58 2.98
N LEU A 27 9.86 -5.08 2.60
CA LEU A 27 9.95 -6.25 1.72
C LEU A 27 9.41 -7.50 2.40
N LYS A 28 9.68 -7.65 3.68
CA LYS A 28 9.15 -8.79 4.45
C LYS A 28 7.64 -8.76 4.51
N ASN A 29 7.07 -7.59 4.82
CA ASN A 29 5.61 -7.44 4.90
C ASN A 29 4.96 -7.60 3.53
N ARG A 30 5.61 -7.09 2.48
CA ARG A 30 5.12 -7.26 1.12
C ARG A 30 5.12 -8.73 0.71
N GLN A 31 6.18 -9.45 1.03
CA GLN A 31 6.26 -10.88 0.73
C GLN A 31 5.18 -11.66 1.46
N LYS A 32 4.92 -11.30 2.70
CA LYS A 32 3.83 -11.90 3.46
C LYS A 32 2.49 -11.63 2.80
N ALA A 33 2.29 -10.39 2.34
CA ALA A 33 1.05 -10.01 1.64
C ALA A 33 0.87 -10.84 0.37
N ILE A 34 1.94 -11.07 -0.38
CA ILE A 34 1.90 -11.89 -1.58
C ILE A 34 1.55 -13.33 -1.23
N ASN A 35 2.26 -13.90 -0.26
CA ASN A 35 2.14 -15.32 0.07
C ASN A 35 0.86 -15.67 0.79
N GLU A 36 0.42 -14.83 1.71
CA GLU A 36 -0.72 -15.14 2.59
C GLU A 36 -2.01 -14.44 2.18
N TYR A 37 -1.91 -13.31 1.48
CA TYR A 37 -3.09 -12.51 1.13
C TYR A 37 -3.22 -12.28 -0.37
N GLY A 38 -2.42 -12.98 -1.16
CA GLY A 38 -2.55 -12.91 -2.62
C GLY A 38 -2.39 -11.51 -3.19
N TYR A 39 -1.51 -10.69 -2.59
CA TYR A 39 -1.25 -9.35 -3.09
C TYR A 39 -0.69 -9.39 -4.51
N GLY A 40 -1.28 -8.65 -5.40
CA GLY A 40 -0.89 -8.59 -6.80
C GLY A 40 -1.92 -7.82 -7.61
N PRO A 41 -1.93 -7.95 -8.94
CA PRO A 41 -1.09 -8.85 -9.76
C PRO A 41 0.38 -8.41 -9.77
N LEU A 42 1.27 -9.36 -9.85
CA LEU A 42 2.71 -9.07 -9.83
C LEU A 42 3.14 -8.24 -11.02
N ASN A 43 2.50 -8.45 -12.14
CA ASN A 43 2.70 -7.62 -13.33
C ASN A 43 1.36 -7.07 -13.80
N PRO A 44 1.01 -5.83 -13.44
CA PRO A 44 -0.29 -5.27 -13.78
C PRO A 44 -0.49 -5.02 -15.27
N ASN A 45 0.58 -5.04 -16.06
CA ASN A 45 0.50 -4.81 -17.50
C ASN A 45 0.18 -6.08 -18.30
N GLU A 46 0.23 -7.25 -17.65
CA GLU A 46 -0.08 -8.50 -18.30
C GLU A 46 -1.47 -8.99 -17.96
N PRO A 47 -2.12 -9.75 -18.87
CA PRO A 47 -3.37 -10.42 -18.51
C PRO A 47 -3.12 -11.40 -17.37
N ASN A 48 -3.84 -11.23 -16.28
CA ASN A 48 -3.70 -12.07 -15.10
C ASN A 48 -5.02 -12.81 -14.83
N LYS A 49 -5.47 -13.57 -15.81
CA LYS A 49 -6.78 -14.23 -15.77
C LYS A 49 -6.95 -15.13 -14.57
N LYS A 50 -5.94 -15.93 -14.27
CA LYS A 50 -5.99 -16.85 -13.12
C LYS A 50 -6.10 -16.08 -11.82
N PHE A 51 -5.31 -15.03 -11.67
CA PHE A 51 -5.33 -14.18 -10.48
C PHE A 51 -6.73 -13.61 -10.24
N TRP A 52 -7.32 -13.01 -11.27
CA TRP A 52 -8.63 -12.37 -11.14
C TRP A 52 -9.75 -13.38 -10.98
N LYS A 53 -9.60 -14.56 -11.58
CA LYS A 53 -10.57 -15.63 -11.36
C LYS A 53 -10.57 -16.10 -9.91
N GLU A 54 -9.38 -16.24 -9.32
CA GLU A 54 -9.26 -16.64 -7.93
C GLU A 54 -9.90 -15.59 -7.01
N LYS A 55 -9.70 -14.30 -7.29
CA LYS A 55 -10.34 -13.23 -6.51
C LYS A 55 -11.86 -13.25 -6.70
N THR A 56 -12.32 -13.46 -7.93
CA THR A 56 -13.75 -13.55 -8.23
C THR A 56 -14.39 -14.65 -7.40
N ASP A 57 -13.78 -15.81 -7.38
CA ASP A 57 -14.29 -16.96 -6.63
C ASP A 57 -14.25 -16.72 -5.13
N MET A 58 -13.15 -16.17 -4.65
CA MET A 58 -12.96 -15.88 -3.22
C MET A 58 -13.99 -14.88 -2.70
N TRP A 59 -14.22 -13.82 -3.46
CA TRP A 59 -15.14 -12.75 -3.06
C TRP A 59 -16.58 -13.03 -3.49
N LYS A 60 -16.82 -14.17 -4.16
CA LYS A 60 -18.15 -14.59 -4.61
C LYS A 60 -18.81 -13.57 -5.52
N LEU A 61 -18.03 -13.06 -6.46
CA LEU A 61 -18.50 -12.09 -7.46
C LEU A 61 -18.95 -12.78 -8.72
N ASP A 62 -19.70 -12.06 -9.54
CA ASP A 62 -20.27 -12.61 -10.77
C ASP A 62 -19.25 -12.70 -11.91
N SER A 63 -18.25 -11.84 -11.90
CA SER A 63 -17.27 -11.81 -13.00
C SER A 63 -15.92 -11.26 -12.55
N PRO A 64 -14.85 -11.61 -13.27
CA PRO A 64 -13.53 -11.02 -13.01
C PRO A 64 -13.50 -9.50 -13.17
N GLU A 65 -14.34 -8.93 -14.02
CA GLU A 65 -14.43 -7.50 -14.20
C GLU A 65 -14.83 -6.78 -12.91
N GLU A 66 -15.71 -7.40 -12.13
CA GLU A 66 -16.08 -6.86 -10.82
C GLU A 66 -14.91 -6.92 -9.85
N ALA A 67 -14.16 -8.03 -9.86
CA ALA A 67 -12.98 -8.16 -9.00
C ALA A 67 -11.93 -7.09 -9.32
N LYS A 68 -11.78 -6.76 -10.59
CA LYS A 68 -10.81 -5.74 -11.03
C LYS A 68 -11.15 -4.33 -10.56
N LYS A 69 -12.35 -4.10 -10.07
CA LYS A 69 -12.72 -2.82 -9.49
C LYS A 69 -12.33 -2.69 -8.02
N SER A 70 -11.96 -3.79 -7.39
CA SER A 70 -11.59 -3.82 -5.97
C SER A 70 -10.07 -3.78 -5.84
N LEU A 71 -9.52 -2.57 -5.88
CA LEU A 71 -8.07 -2.34 -5.89
C LEU A 71 -7.62 -1.66 -4.61
N CYS A 72 -6.33 -1.72 -4.32
CA CYS A 72 -5.77 -1.06 -3.14
C CYS A 72 -6.17 0.41 -3.08
N GLY A 73 -6.20 1.10 -4.22
CA GLY A 73 -6.55 2.51 -4.26
C GLY A 73 -7.91 2.83 -3.66
N ASN A 74 -8.89 1.94 -3.79
CA ASN A 74 -10.19 2.12 -3.17
C ASN A 74 -10.41 1.23 -1.95
N CYS A 75 -9.33 0.67 -1.41
CA CYS A 75 -9.37 -0.10 -0.19
C CYS A 75 -9.29 0.81 1.03
N ALA A 76 -10.09 0.54 2.04
CA ALA A 76 -10.12 1.34 3.26
C ALA A 76 -8.75 1.40 3.97
N ALA A 77 -7.91 0.40 3.78
CA ALA A 77 -6.58 0.36 4.39
C ALA A 77 -5.52 1.18 3.66
N PHE A 78 -5.85 1.71 2.47
CA PHE A 78 -4.89 2.45 1.64
C PHE A 78 -4.75 3.88 2.13
N ASP A 79 -3.56 4.24 2.59
CA ASP A 79 -3.28 5.55 3.15
C ASP A 79 -2.41 6.35 2.19
N VAL A 80 -2.99 7.42 1.65
CA VAL A 80 -2.29 8.38 0.78
C VAL A 80 -2.35 9.78 1.37
N THR A 81 -2.49 9.88 2.69
CA THR A 81 -2.44 11.18 3.35
C THR A 81 -1.08 11.82 3.09
N LYS A 82 -1.05 13.14 3.11
CA LYS A 82 0.18 13.89 2.88
C LYS A 82 1.29 13.45 3.82
N LYS A 83 0.94 13.23 5.08
CA LYS A 83 1.91 12.79 6.09
C LYS A 83 2.51 11.43 5.71
N THR A 84 1.68 10.48 5.36
CA THR A 84 2.14 9.14 5.00
C THR A 84 2.95 9.16 3.70
N LEU A 85 2.52 9.93 2.71
CA LEU A 85 3.28 10.06 1.48
C LEU A 85 4.65 10.69 1.71
N ASN A 86 4.72 11.66 2.63
CA ASN A 86 6.02 12.23 3.03
C ASN A 86 6.91 11.17 3.66
N CYS A 87 6.35 10.29 4.47
CA CYS A 87 7.10 9.19 5.06
C CYS A 87 7.65 8.23 4.00
N ILE A 88 6.83 7.90 3.01
CA ILE A 88 7.26 7.06 1.90
C ILE A 88 8.37 7.76 1.12
N ALA A 89 8.21 9.05 0.85
CA ALA A 89 9.22 9.84 0.14
C ALA A 89 10.55 9.85 0.87
N GLN A 90 10.53 10.02 2.19
CA GLN A 90 11.75 10.00 3.00
C GLN A 90 12.46 8.66 2.91
N GLY A 91 11.71 7.57 2.95
CA GLY A 91 12.29 6.24 2.85
C GLY A 91 12.92 5.98 1.48
N ILE A 92 12.29 6.48 0.42
CA ILE A 92 12.85 6.37 -0.92
C ILE A 92 14.09 7.24 -1.07
N ASP A 93 14.03 8.47 -0.57
CA ASP A 93 15.13 9.43 -0.69
C ASP A 93 16.43 8.90 -0.06
N ASP A 94 16.30 8.21 1.06
CA ASP A 94 17.45 7.61 1.73
C ASP A 94 18.17 6.56 0.89
N LYS A 95 17.50 6.04 -0.13
CA LYS A 95 18.01 4.93 -0.94
C LYS A 95 18.34 5.30 -2.37
N GLN A 96 17.84 6.44 -2.85
CA GLN A 96 17.99 6.82 -4.26
C GLN A 96 18.41 8.29 -4.37
N ASP A 97 19.66 8.48 -4.65
CA ASP A 97 20.29 9.80 -4.60
C ASP A 97 19.82 10.77 -5.66
N ASN A 98 19.35 10.27 -6.81
CA ASN A 98 19.11 11.11 -7.98
C ASN A 98 17.66 11.20 -8.44
N GLU A 99 16.76 10.48 -7.82
CA GLU A 99 15.36 10.52 -8.22
C GLU A 99 14.51 11.31 -7.22
N ASP A 100 13.58 12.09 -7.76
CA ASP A 100 12.60 12.75 -6.94
C ASP A 100 11.68 11.67 -6.34
N PRO A 101 11.65 11.49 -5.01
CA PRO A 101 10.82 10.45 -4.42
C PRO A 101 9.34 10.60 -4.72
N TYR A 102 8.85 11.83 -4.91
CA TYR A 102 7.45 12.03 -5.25
C TYR A 102 7.12 11.60 -6.68
N GLU A 103 8.09 11.67 -7.59
CA GLU A 103 7.91 11.13 -8.93
C GLU A 103 7.78 9.61 -8.89
N VAL A 104 8.55 8.96 -8.03
CA VAL A 104 8.46 7.51 -7.82
C VAL A 104 7.09 7.14 -7.26
N ILE A 105 6.62 7.86 -6.25
CA ILE A 105 5.30 7.65 -5.66
C ILE A 105 4.21 7.80 -6.70
N LYS A 106 4.28 8.86 -7.49
CA LYS A 106 3.29 9.15 -8.52
C LYS A 106 3.28 8.07 -9.61
N ALA A 107 4.46 7.70 -10.09
CA ALA A 107 4.59 6.68 -11.13
C ALA A 107 4.05 5.33 -10.70
N GLY A 108 4.30 4.93 -9.45
CA GLY A 108 3.81 3.68 -8.91
C GLY A 108 2.44 3.75 -8.27
N GLN A 109 1.88 4.96 -8.17
CA GLN A 109 0.64 5.20 -7.44
C GLN A 109 0.72 4.59 -6.05
N LEU A 110 1.81 4.89 -5.35
CA LEU A 110 2.12 4.29 -4.07
C LEU A 110 1.32 4.89 -2.93
N GLY A 111 0.99 4.07 -1.98
CA GLY A 111 0.42 4.45 -0.70
C GLY A 111 0.87 3.43 0.33
N TYR A 112 0.30 3.50 1.50
CA TYR A 112 0.66 2.59 2.57
C TYR A 112 -0.56 1.77 2.99
N CYS A 113 -0.41 0.46 3.05
CA CYS A 113 -1.46 -0.42 3.53
C CYS A 113 -1.40 -0.48 5.05
N ARG A 114 -2.38 0.12 5.72
CA ARG A 114 -2.45 0.14 7.17
C ARG A 114 -2.70 -1.23 7.76
N PHE A 115 -3.35 -2.09 7.00
CA PHE A 115 -3.68 -3.42 7.46
C PHE A 115 -2.49 -4.37 7.41
N LEU A 116 -1.79 -4.40 6.27
CA LEU A 116 -0.66 -5.32 6.08
C LEU A 116 0.69 -4.65 6.30
N LYS A 117 0.70 -3.35 6.55
CA LYS A 117 1.86 -2.57 6.98
C LYS A 117 3.03 -2.61 5.99
N PHE A 118 2.73 -2.25 4.75
CA PHE A 118 3.76 -2.13 3.72
C PHE A 118 3.34 -1.10 2.67
N LYS A 119 4.32 -0.65 1.87
CA LYS A 119 4.02 0.25 0.76
C LYS A 119 3.36 -0.56 -0.35
N CYS A 120 2.19 -0.13 -0.78
CA CYS A 120 1.43 -0.83 -1.80
C CYS A 120 1.08 0.09 -2.96
N ALA A 121 0.70 -0.49 -4.08
CA ALA A 121 0.33 0.25 -5.28
C ALA A 121 -1.18 0.25 -5.47
N ALA A 122 -1.72 1.41 -5.86
CA ALA A 122 -3.16 1.60 -5.98
C ALA A 122 -3.84 0.62 -6.95
N LYS A 123 -3.12 0.20 -7.98
CA LYS A 123 -3.68 -0.68 -9.01
C LYS A 123 -3.60 -2.17 -8.69
N ARG A 124 -3.09 -2.52 -7.52
CA ARG A 124 -3.03 -3.91 -7.07
C ARG A 124 -4.15 -4.17 -6.07
N THR A 125 -4.28 -5.40 -5.65
CA THR A 125 -5.28 -5.80 -4.65
C THR A 125 -4.75 -6.94 -3.79
N CYS A 126 -5.51 -7.30 -2.77
CA CYS A 126 -5.20 -8.46 -1.95
C CYS A 126 -6.49 -9.06 -1.41
N ASP A 127 -6.38 -10.23 -0.80
CA ASP A 127 -7.54 -10.96 -0.25
C ASP A 127 -8.27 -10.17 0.84
N ALA A 128 -7.57 -9.26 1.49
CA ALA A 128 -8.09 -8.49 2.62
C ALA A 128 -8.76 -7.16 2.19
N TRP A 129 -8.98 -6.97 0.88
CA TRP A 129 -9.56 -5.72 0.38
C TRP A 129 -10.89 -5.37 1.06
N VAL A 130 -11.05 -4.10 1.44
CA VAL A 130 -12.27 -3.57 2.06
C VAL A 130 -12.61 -2.23 1.41
N THR A 131 -13.88 -2.03 1.05
CA THR A 131 -14.31 -0.78 0.43
C THR A 131 -14.15 0.43 1.37
N GLY A 132 -13.94 1.59 0.80
CA GLY A 132 -13.84 2.83 1.56
C GLY A 132 -12.55 3.60 1.41
N GLY A 133 -11.73 3.25 0.43
CA GLY A 133 -10.46 3.91 0.20
C GLY A 133 -10.56 5.27 -0.48
N PRO A 134 -9.44 5.98 -0.59
CA PRO A 134 -9.42 7.37 -1.05
C PRO A 134 -9.66 7.54 -2.55
N ILE A 135 -9.30 6.56 -3.36
CA ILE A 135 -9.51 6.64 -4.81
C ILE A 135 -10.85 5.99 -5.14
N LYS A 136 -11.79 6.76 -5.65
CA LYS A 136 -13.17 6.33 -5.79
C LYS A 136 -13.52 5.69 -7.13
N SER A 137 -12.67 5.78 -8.10
CA SER A 137 -13.03 5.27 -9.42
C SER A 137 -12.03 4.30 -9.99
#